data_9f8712e27913bf2672fae431003974bf
#
_entry.id   9f8712e27913bf2672fae431003974bf
#
_cell.length_a   1.000
_cell.length_b   1.000
_cell.length_c   1.000
_cell.angle_alpha   90.00
_cell.angle_beta   90.00
_cell.angle_gamma   90.00
#
_symmetry.space_group_name_H-M   'P 1'
#
loop_
_entity.id
_entity.type
_entity.pdbx_description
1 polymer ?
#
loop_
_entity_poly.entity_id
_entity_poly.type
_entity_poly.pdbx_seq_one_letter_code
_entity_poly.pdbx_strand_id
1 'polypeptide(L)'
;IDSLKNELSREELPLRTCFDLTEQLADIYSSYQSDSSLLYFRRGLELAERIGDNDLTMRARSSIALCYSLGGRFYEAEEILNAISDTVRVSRRALQSYYVAQHRKNRELCYLTEPGARRDVFRLREHYYARRAAEIGEDTFTRFYYGYMDAILREDWPEATALCDNLLISLPSDSHE
;
A
#
# COMPACT_ATOMS: atom_id res chain seq x y z
N ILE A 1 9.50 -2.38 18.68
CA ILE A 1 10.33 -1.45 17.91
C ILE A 1 11.79 -1.60 18.29
N ASP A 2 12.15 -1.46 19.57
CA ASP A 2 13.56 -1.51 20.01
C ASP A 2 14.20 -2.86 19.73
N SER A 3 13.46 -3.95 19.86
CA SER A 3 13.94 -5.30 19.48
C SER A 3 14.32 -5.37 18.00
N LEU A 4 13.46 -4.86 17.10
CA LEU A 4 13.73 -4.84 15.66
C LEU A 4 14.90 -3.94 15.30
N LYS A 5 15.04 -2.77 15.95
CA LYS A 5 16.20 -1.88 15.77
C LYS A 5 17.50 -2.52 16.22
N ASN A 6 17.48 -3.19 17.38
CA ASN A 6 18.65 -3.92 17.89
C ASN A 6 19.04 -5.07 16.96
N GLU A 7 18.05 -5.77 16.40
CA GLU A 7 18.31 -6.82 15.42
C GLU A 7 18.89 -6.24 14.12
N LEU A 8 18.31 -5.15 13.61
CA LEU A 8 18.80 -4.47 12.40
C LEU A 8 20.20 -3.87 12.56
N SER A 9 20.66 -3.63 13.79
CA SER A 9 22.01 -3.10 14.10
C SER A 9 23.10 -4.15 14.19
N ARG A 10 22.75 -5.45 14.09
CA ARG A 10 23.76 -6.52 14.14
C ARG A 10 24.66 -6.48 12.91
N GLU A 11 25.93 -6.71 13.12
CA GLU A 11 26.89 -6.87 12.03
C GLU A 11 26.61 -8.16 11.23
N GLU A 12 26.84 -8.13 9.92
CA GLU A 12 26.74 -9.29 9.02
C GLU A 12 25.32 -9.85 8.74
N LEU A 13 24.25 -9.04 8.83
CA LEU A 13 22.94 -9.50 8.39
C LEU A 13 22.88 -9.62 6.85
N PRO A 14 22.24 -10.69 6.32
CA PRO A 14 21.93 -10.77 4.90
C PRO A 14 21.07 -9.57 4.46
N LEU A 15 21.34 -9.01 3.27
CA LEU A 15 20.59 -7.85 2.75
C LEU A 15 19.08 -8.09 2.74
N ARG A 16 18.64 -9.32 2.46
CA ARG A 16 17.22 -9.67 2.49
C ARG A 16 16.62 -9.54 3.89
N THR A 17 17.31 -10.03 4.92
CA THR A 17 16.90 -9.88 6.32
C THR A 17 16.85 -8.41 6.71
N CYS A 18 17.86 -7.62 6.30
CA CYS A 18 17.84 -6.17 6.52
C CYS A 18 16.61 -5.51 5.89
N PHE A 19 16.25 -5.91 4.65
CA PHE A 19 15.06 -5.41 3.98
C PHE A 19 13.79 -5.76 4.77
N ASP A 20 13.60 -7.02 5.17
CA ASP A 20 12.41 -7.49 5.87
C ASP A 20 12.24 -6.78 7.24
N LEU A 21 13.32 -6.60 8.00
CA LEU A 21 13.30 -5.85 9.26
C LEU A 21 13.00 -4.36 9.05
N THR A 22 13.55 -3.78 7.99
CA THR A 22 13.33 -2.38 7.62
C THR A 22 11.88 -2.14 7.23
N GLU A 23 11.27 -3.04 6.45
CA GLU A 23 9.86 -2.99 6.07
C GLU A 23 8.96 -3.12 7.31
N GLN A 24 9.21 -4.06 8.21
CA GLN A 24 8.46 -4.20 9.46
C GLN A 24 8.51 -2.93 10.32
N LEU A 25 9.68 -2.29 10.45
CA LEU A 25 9.82 -1.02 11.17
C LEU A 25 9.02 0.09 10.49
N ALA A 26 9.08 0.18 9.16
CA ALA A 26 8.33 1.16 8.40
C ALA A 26 6.82 1.00 8.58
N ASP A 27 6.31 -0.24 8.55
CA ASP A 27 4.89 -0.56 8.74
C ASP A 27 4.42 -0.17 10.15
N ILE A 28 5.21 -0.49 11.19
CA ILE A 28 4.87 -0.08 12.56
C ILE A 28 4.81 1.45 12.66
N TYR A 29 5.80 2.18 12.11
CA TYR A 29 5.81 3.63 12.13
C TYR A 29 4.69 4.27 11.30
N SER A 30 4.20 3.59 10.27
CA SER A 30 3.14 4.12 9.40
C SER A 30 1.85 4.45 10.16
N SER A 31 1.62 3.79 11.30
CA SER A 31 0.43 3.97 12.12
C SER A 31 0.44 5.25 12.97
N TYR A 32 1.62 5.86 13.25
CA TYR A 32 1.71 7.00 14.16
C TYR A 32 2.82 8.03 13.86
N GLN A 33 3.77 7.73 12.97
CA GLN A 33 4.90 8.62 12.67
C GLN A 33 5.34 8.52 11.21
N SER A 34 4.68 9.28 10.34
CA SER A 34 4.87 9.23 8.88
C SER A 34 6.30 9.51 8.42
N ASP A 35 7.03 10.43 9.07
CA ASP A 35 8.42 10.76 8.68
C ASP A 35 9.37 9.59 8.94
N SER A 36 9.22 8.92 10.07
CA SER A 36 10.02 7.73 10.38
C SER A 36 9.68 6.57 9.45
N SER A 37 8.40 6.37 9.15
CA SER A 37 7.94 5.38 8.17
C SER A 37 8.59 5.61 6.80
N LEU A 38 8.54 6.84 6.30
CA LEU A 38 9.14 7.20 5.02
C LEU A 38 10.67 6.98 5.00
N LEU A 39 11.37 7.28 6.10
CA LEU A 39 12.80 7.01 6.24
C LEU A 39 13.12 5.52 6.06
N TYR A 40 12.38 4.66 6.76
CA TYR A 40 12.59 3.21 6.67
C TYR A 40 12.18 2.65 5.30
N PHE A 41 11.10 3.11 4.67
CA PHE A 41 10.75 2.69 3.31
C PHE A 41 11.81 3.10 2.28
N ARG A 42 12.42 4.28 2.40
CA ARG A 42 13.55 4.69 1.54
C ARG A 42 14.75 3.79 1.73
N ARG A 43 15.11 3.47 2.98
CA ARG A 43 16.17 2.50 3.27
C ARG A 43 15.85 1.12 2.67
N GLY A 44 14.59 0.69 2.76
CA GLY A 44 14.11 -0.53 2.12
C GLY A 44 14.31 -0.50 0.60
N LEU A 45 14.02 0.63 -0.05
CA LEU A 45 14.25 0.78 -1.49
C LEU A 45 15.74 0.64 -1.86
N GLU A 46 16.63 1.29 -1.13
CA GLU A 46 18.09 1.16 -1.33
C GLU A 46 18.55 -0.30 -1.19
N LEU A 47 18.02 -1.02 -0.20
CA LEU A 47 18.32 -2.45 -0.01
C LEU A 47 17.77 -3.31 -1.16
N ALA A 48 16.53 -3.06 -1.60
CA ALA A 48 15.91 -3.76 -2.71
C ALA A 48 16.70 -3.60 -4.02
N GLU A 49 17.15 -2.37 -4.30
CA GLU A 49 17.98 -2.06 -5.48
C GLU A 49 19.36 -2.73 -5.40
N ARG A 50 19.97 -2.80 -4.22
CA ARG A 50 21.24 -3.54 -4.01
C ARG A 50 21.09 -5.05 -4.16
N ILE A 51 19.93 -5.61 -3.77
CA ILE A 51 19.59 -7.02 -3.97
C ILE A 51 19.34 -7.32 -5.46
N GLY A 52 18.86 -6.33 -6.22
CA GLY A 52 18.47 -6.47 -7.63
C GLY A 52 17.13 -7.22 -7.79
N ASP A 53 16.26 -7.16 -6.79
CA ASP A 53 14.96 -7.84 -6.77
C ASP A 53 13.86 -6.85 -7.17
N ASN A 54 13.22 -7.08 -8.32
CA ASN A 54 12.17 -6.22 -8.86
C ASN A 54 10.91 -6.21 -7.98
N ASP A 55 10.56 -7.32 -7.35
CA ASP A 55 9.41 -7.41 -6.45
C ASP A 55 9.61 -6.53 -5.22
N LEU A 56 10.78 -6.60 -4.60
CA LEU A 56 11.11 -5.76 -3.45
C LEU A 56 11.16 -4.28 -3.83
N THR A 57 11.75 -3.97 -4.97
CA THR A 57 11.83 -2.60 -5.50
C THR A 57 10.43 -2.03 -5.73
N MET A 58 9.53 -2.80 -6.36
CA MET A 58 8.15 -2.39 -6.56
C MET A 58 7.42 -2.17 -5.24
N ARG A 59 7.55 -3.08 -4.27
CA ARG A 59 6.93 -2.96 -2.95
C ARG A 59 7.40 -1.70 -2.24
N ALA A 60 8.71 -1.48 -2.15
CA ALA A 60 9.28 -0.30 -1.50
C ALA A 60 8.83 1.01 -2.16
N ARG A 61 8.86 1.09 -3.50
CA ARG A 61 8.35 2.26 -4.25
C ARG A 61 6.87 2.51 -4.00
N SER A 62 6.05 1.46 -3.98
CA SER A 62 4.62 1.55 -3.70
C SER A 62 4.35 2.07 -2.29
N SER A 63 5.09 1.61 -1.29
CA SER A 63 4.98 2.07 0.10
C SER A 63 5.40 3.54 0.26
N ILE A 64 6.48 3.97 -0.41
CA ILE A 64 6.89 5.39 -0.45
C ILE A 64 5.80 6.25 -1.10
N ALA A 65 5.25 5.81 -2.23
CA ALA A 65 4.17 6.54 -2.92
C ALA A 65 2.90 6.63 -2.07
N LEU A 66 2.59 5.58 -1.30
CA LEU A 66 1.49 5.58 -0.33
C LEU A 66 1.71 6.64 0.76
N CYS A 67 2.92 6.70 1.35
CA CYS A 67 3.27 7.73 2.33
C CYS A 67 3.15 9.14 1.74
N TYR A 68 3.65 9.35 0.53
CA TYR A 68 3.51 10.64 -0.15
C TYR A 68 2.05 11.02 -0.40
N SER A 69 1.22 10.06 -0.83
CA SER A 69 -0.21 10.29 -1.06
C SER A 69 -0.94 10.69 0.22
N LEU A 70 -0.64 10.03 1.34
CA LEU A 70 -1.18 10.35 2.66
C LEU A 70 -0.73 11.72 3.16
N GLY A 71 0.47 12.15 2.81
CA GLY A 71 1.04 13.47 3.12
C GLY A 71 0.66 14.58 2.12
N GLY A 72 -0.21 14.32 1.13
CA GLY A 72 -0.61 15.30 0.11
C GLY A 72 0.45 15.57 -0.96
N ARG A 73 1.52 14.79 -1.01
CA ARG A 73 2.64 14.94 -1.94
C ARG A 73 2.39 14.14 -3.22
N PHE A 74 1.36 14.52 -3.95
CA PHE A 74 0.86 13.73 -5.10
C PHE A 74 1.79 13.72 -6.30
N TYR A 75 2.56 14.78 -6.51
CA TYR A 75 3.54 14.84 -7.60
C TYR A 75 4.64 13.80 -7.37
N GLU A 76 5.21 13.77 -6.18
CA GLU A 76 6.25 12.79 -5.82
C GLU A 76 5.70 11.36 -5.81
N ALA A 77 4.46 11.16 -5.37
CA ALA A 77 3.80 9.86 -5.46
C ALA A 77 3.66 9.39 -6.92
N GLU A 78 3.28 10.30 -7.82
CA GLU A 78 3.16 10.02 -9.25
C GLU A 78 4.51 9.67 -9.88
N GLU A 79 5.57 10.43 -9.58
CA GLU A 79 6.93 10.16 -10.08
C GLU A 79 7.41 8.76 -9.67
N ILE A 80 7.26 8.40 -8.40
CA ILE A 80 7.66 7.08 -7.87
C ILE A 80 6.87 5.96 -8.55
N LEU A 81 5.56 6.12 -8.72
CA LEU A 81 4.70 5.10 -9.33
C LEU A 81 4.97 4.94 -10.83
N ASN A 82 5.25 6.03 -11.54
CA ASN A 82 5.61 6.01 -12.95
C ASN A 82 7.00 5.40 -13.22
N ALA A 83 7.89 5.41 -12.22
CA ALA A 83 9.17 4.71 -12.29
C ALA A 83 9.04 3.17 -12.19
N ILE A 84 7.85 2.64 -11.91
CA ILE A 84 7.56 1.21 -11.93
C ILE A 84 7.23 0.81 -13.37
N SER A 85 8.22 0.29 -14.09
CA SER A 85 8.12 0.02 -15.54
C SER A 85 7.62 -1.38 -15.88
N ASP A 86 7.78 -2.35 -15.01
CA ASP A 86 7.40 -3.75 -15.27
C ASP A 86 6.40 -4.27 -14.25
N THR A 87 5.13 -4.31 -14.66
CA THR A 87 4.04 -4.89 -13.85
C THR A 87 3.68 -6.32 -14.29
N VAL A 88 4.36 -6.87 -15.28
CA VAL A 88 4.02 -8.17 -15.89
C VAL A 88 4.81 -9.32 -15.27
N ARG A 89 6.05 -9.07 -14.84
CA ARG A 89 6.98 -10.09 -14.33
C ARG A 89 7.24 -9.95 -12.83
N VAL A 90 6.20 -9.65 -12.06
CA VAL A 90 6.31 -9.45 -10.62
C VAL A 90 5.32 -10.33 -9.88
N SER A 91 5.58 -10.61 -8.61
CA SER A 91 4.68 -11.38 -7.77
C SER A 91 3.33 -10.68 -7.56
N ARG A 92 2.31 -11.47 -7.22
CA ARG A 92 0.99 -10.92 -6.85
C ARG A 92 1.10 -9.93 -5.69
N ARG A 93 1.97 -10.22 -4.70
CA ARG A 93 2.21 -9.36 -3.54
C ARG A 93 2.78 -7.99 -3.94
N ALA A 94 3.77 -7.96 -4.83
CA ALA A 94 4.34 -6.71 -5.32
C ALA A 94 3.30 -5.89 -6.11
N LEU A 95 2.54 -6.57 -6.98
CA LEU A 95 1.48 -5.94 -7.77
C LEU A 95 0.32 -5.43 -6.88
N GLN A 96 -0.03 -6.16 -5.83
CA GLN A 96 -1.00 -5.72 -4.81
C GLN A 96 -0.56 -4.40 -4.17
N SER A 97 0.69 -4.28 -3.73
CA SER A 97 1.22 -3.05 -3.15
C SER A 97 1.12 -1.86 -4.12
N TYR A 98 1.39 -2.09 -5.40
CA TYR A 98 1.23 -1.07 -6.44
C TYR A 98 -0.23 -0.62 -6.60
N TYR A 99 -1.18 -1.56 -6.70
CA TYR A 99 -2.60 -1.18 -6.84
C TYR A 99 -3.15 -0.48 -5.59
N VAL A 100 -2.74 -0.89 -4.41
CA VAL A 100 -3.07 -0.22 -3.15
C VAL A 100 -2.57 1.24 -3.14
N ALA A 101 -1.33 1.48 -3.53
CA ALA A 101 -0.76 2.83 -3.60
C ALA A 101 -1.47 3.70 -4.65
N GLN A 102 -1.75 3.15 -5.84
CA GLN A 102 -2.51 3.84 -6.88
C GLN A 102 -3.94 4.15 -6.45
N HIS A 103 -4.64 3.21 -5.82
CA HIS A 103 -5.97 3.44 -5.26
C HIS A 103 -5.93 4.61 -4.27
N ARG A 104 -5.03 4.58 -3.29
CA ARG A 104 -4.95 5.63 -2.26
C ARG A 104 -4.68 7.00 -2.86
N LYS A 105 -3.71 7.12 -3.76
CA LYS A 105 -3.42 8.37 -4.46
C LYS A 105 -4.65 8.94 -5.16
N ASN A 106 -5.35 8.12 -5.96
CA ASN A 106 -6.51 8.58 -6.71
C ASN A 106 -7.69 8.92 -5.80
N ARG A 107 -7.88 8.21 -4.69
CA ARG A 107 -8.88 8.52 -3.66
C ARG A 107 -8.64 9.89 -3.04
N GLU A 108 -7.42 10.18 -2.59
CA GLU A 108 -7.08 11.49 -2.01
C GLU A 108 -7.28 12.62 -3.05
N LEU A 109 -6.84 12.42 -4.28
CA LEU A 109 -7.06 13.38 -5.37
C LEU A 109 -8.54 13.59 -5.68
N CYS A 110 -9.35 12.53 -5.62
CA CYS A 110 -10.81 12.63 -5.79
C CYS A 110 -11.45 13.49 -4.70
N TYR A 111 -11.04 13.33 -3.43
CA TYR A 111 -11.54 14.12 -2.33
C TYR A 111 -11.15 15.60 -2.41
N LEU A 112 -9.93 15.89 -2.85
CA LEU A 112 -9.37 17.24 -2.89
C LEU A 112 -9.71 18.00 -4.18
N THR A 113 -10.36 17.36 -5.16
CA THR A 113 -10.70 17.98 -6.44
C THR A 113 -12.18 18.37 -6.46
N GLU A 114 -12.48 19.60 -6.88
CA GLU A 114 -13.86 20.06 -7.07
C GLU A 114 -14.63 19.16 -8.05
N PRO A 115 -15.96 19.03 -7.88
CA PRO A 115 -16.81 18.27 -8.80
C PRO A 115 -16.62 18.68 -10.25
N GLY A 116 -16.49 17.71 -11.15
CA GLY A 116 -16.32 17.92 -12.59
C GLY A 116 -15.46 16.85 -13.24
N ALA A 117 -15.23 16.97 -14.53
CA ALA A 117 -14.57 15.96 -15.36
C ALA A 117 -13.20 15.49 -14.79
N ARG A 118 -12.43 16.37 -14.18
CA ARG A 118 -11.15 16.02 -13.58
C ARG A 118 -11.32 15.08 -12.37
N ARG A 119 -12.30 15.38 -11.48
CA ARG A 119 -12.62 14.52 -10.34
C ARG A 119 -13.14 13.17 -10.80
N ASP A 120 -13.94 13.14 -11.88
CA ASP A 120 -14.49 11.88 -12.43
C ASP A 120 -13.38 10.98 -12.94
N VAL A 121 -12.31 11.51 -13.53
CA VAL A 121 -11.12 10.73 -13.92
C VAL A 121 -10.47 10.09 -12.70
N PHE A 122 -10.30 10.81 -11.59
CA PHE A 122 -9.73 10.25 -10.36
C PHE A 122 -10.64 9.18 -9.76
N ARG A 123 -11.97 9.37 -9.77
CA ARG A 123 -12.95 8.38 -9.32
C ARG A 123 -12.88 7.10 -10.15
N LEU A 124 -12.79 7.21 -11.46
CA LEU A 124 -12.65 6.04 -12.34
C LEU A 124 -11.36 5.26 -12.07
N ARG A 125 -10.25 5.98 -11.84
CA ARG A 125 -8.97 5.35 -11.48
C ARG A 125 -9.00 4.71 -10.09
N GLU A 126 -9.60 5.39 -9.11
CA GLU A 126 -9.82 4.85 -7.77
C GLU A 126 -10.57 3.51 -7.85
N HIS A 127 -11.71 3.47 -8.56
CA HIS A 127 -12.50 2.27 -8.80
C HIS A 127 -11.67 1.16 -9.46
N TYR A 128 -11.00 1.47 -10.57
CA TYR A 128 -10.16 0.50 -11.26
C TYR A 128 -9.14 -0.15 -10.32
N TYR A 129 -8.41 0.65 -9.54
CA TYR A 129 -7.37 0.14 -8.68
C TYR A 129 -7.90 -0.57 -7.42
N ALA A 130 -9.06 -0.16 -6.86
CA ALA A 130 -9.73 -0.89 -5.80
C ALA A 130 -10.09 -2.31 -6.25
N ARG A 131 -10.76 -2.42 -7.39
CA ARG A 131 -11.13 -3.69 -8.00
C ARG A 131 -9.90 -4.58 -8.25
N ARG A 132 -8.85 -4.03 -8.86
CA ARG A 132 -7.60 -4.79 -9.11
C ARG A 132 -6.94 -5.26 -7.84
N ALA A 133 -6.90 -4.44 -6.78
CA ALA A 133 -6.37 -4.83 -5.48
C ALA A 133 -7.19 -5.97 -4.84
N ALA A 134 -8.53 -5.92 -4.93
CA ALA A 134 -9.42 -6.97 -4.43
C ALA A 134 -9.21 -8.30 -5.17
N GLU A 135 -9.14 -8.26 -6.52
CA GLU A 135 -8.99 -9.46 -7.37
C GLU A 135 -7.69 -10.23 -7.09
N ILE A 136 -6.60 -9.52 -6.79
CA ILE A 136 -5.29 -10.14 -6.58
C ILE A 136 -4.87 -10.22 -5.11
N GLY A 137 -5.67 -9.68 -4.19
CA GLY A 137 -5.36 -9.67 -2.76
C GLY A 137 -5.05 -11.08 -2.23
N GLU A 138 -3.88 -11.25 -1.62
CA GLU A 138 -3.46 -12.53 -1.05
C GLU A 138 -4.01 -12.72 0.36
N ASP A 139 -4.14 -11.63 1.11
CA ASP A 139 -4.71 -11.64 2.46
C ASP A 139 -6.21 -11.29 2.46
N THR A 140 -6.89 -11.77 3.50
CA THR A 140 -8.33 -11.60 3.68
C THR A 140 -8.72 -10.12 3.81
N PHE A 141 -7.93 -9.33 4.55
CA PHE A 141 -8.20 -7.91 4.74
C PHE A 141 -8.19 -7.17 3.40
N THR A 142 -7.14 -7.35 2.60
CA THR A 142 -7.02 -6.70 1.28
C THR A 142 -8.20 -7.05 0.38
N ARG A 143 -8.56 -8.34 0.28
CA ARG A 143 -9.68 -8.76 -0.58
C ARG A 143 -11.00 -8.13 -0.16
N PHE A 144 -11.35 -8.20 1.11
CA PHE A 144 -12.64 -7.69 1.58
C PHE A 144 -12.67 -6.17 1.65
N TYR A 145 -11.60 -5.52 2.12
CA TYR A 145 -11.56 -4.06 2.21
C TYR A 145 -11.63 -3.39 0.84
N TYR A 146 -10.82 -3.84 -0.12
CA TYR A 146 -10.85 -3.25 -1.47
C TYR A 146 -12.05 -3.70 -2.29
N GLY A 147 -12.58 -4.89 -2.06
CA GLY A 147 -13.88 -5.31 -2.59
C GLY A 147 -15.02 -4.44 -2.08
N TYR A 148 -15.05 -4.16 -0.78
CA TYR A 148 -16.00 -3.22 -0.18
C TYR A 148 -15.88 -1.80 -0.78
N MET A 149 -14.65 -1.29 -0.97
CA MET A 149 -14.45 -0.01 -1.62
C MET A 149 -14.94 0.01 -3.07
N ASP A 150 -14.71 -1.06 -3.82
CA ASP A 150 -15.22 -1.22 -5.18
C ASP A 150 -16.77 -1.26 -5.21
N ALA A 151 -17.40 -2.01 -4.31
CA ALA A 151 -18.85 -2.10 -4.22
C ALA A 151 -19.49 -0.74 -3.87
N ILE A 152 -18.92 0.01 -2.92
CA ILE A 152 -19.38 1.39 -2.60
C ILE A 152 -19.30 2.29 -3.84
N LEU A 153 -18.20 2.25 -4.58
CA LEU A 153 -18.00 3.10 -5.76
C LEU A 153 -18.97 2.75 -6.91
N ARG A 154 -19.49 1.51 -6.93
CA ARG A 154 -20.55 1.05 -7.84
C ARG A 154 -21.96 1.26 -7.30
N GLU A 155 -22.09 1.79 -6.08
CA GLU A 155 -23.38 1.93 -5.36
C GLU A 155 -24.09 0.56 -5.14
N ASP A 156 -23.32 -0.54 -5.10
CA ASP A 156 -23.82 -1.88 -4.79
C ASP A 156 -23.84 -2.11 -3.28
N TRP A 157 -24.84 -1.55 -2.63
CA TRP A 157 -24.97 -1.58 -1.18
C TRP A 157 -25.15 -2.98 -0.59
N PRO A 158 -25.88 -3.93 -1.22
CA PRO A 158 -25.95 -5.31 -0.76
C PRO A 158 -24.59 -6.00 -0.72
N GLU A 159 -23.78 -5.87 -1.80
CA GLU A 159 -22.44 -6.43 -1.84
C GLU A 159 -21.51 -5.74 -0.83
N ALA A 160 -21.56 -4.41 -0.73
CA ALA A 160 -20.78 -3.67 0.24
C ALA A 160 -21.06 -4.14 1.68
N THR A 161 -22.33 -4.35 2.05
CA THR A 161 -22.70 -4.85 3.36
C THR A 161 -22.15 -6.24 3.61
N ALA A 162 -22.32 -7.17 2.66
CA ALA A 162 -21.81 -8.54 2.78
C ALA A 162 -20.29 -8.60 2.93
N LEU A 163 -19.54 -7.77 2.20
CA LEU A 163 -18.09 -7.69 2.30
C LEU A 163 -17.63 -7.07 3.61
N CYS A 164 -18.33 -6.06 4.12
CA CYS A 164 -18.07 -5.47 5.42
C CYS A 164 -18.28 -6.50 6.56
N ASP A 165 -19.37 -7.25 6.53
CA ASP A 165 -19.65 -8.30 7.51
C ASP A 165 -18.57 -9.39 7.50
N ASN A 166 -18.14 -9.83 6.31
CA ASN A 166 -17.07 -10.79 6.17
C ASN A 166 -15.73 -10.25 6.70
N LEU A 167 -15.44 -8.96 6.50
CA LEU A 167 -14.26 -8.32 7.05
C LEU A 167 -14.29 -8.31 8.57
N LEU A 168 -15.42 -7.92 9.17
CA LEU A 168 -15.59 -7.88 10.63
C LEU A 168 -15.44 -9.28 11.26
N ILE A 169 -15.99 -10.32 10.64
CA ILE A 169 -15.84 -11.71 11.10
C ILE A 169 -14.38 -12.19 11.03
N SER A 170 -13.60 -11.67 10.05
CA SER A 170 -12.22 -12.07 9.84
C SER A 170 -11.21 -11.37 10.76
N LEU A 171 -11.62 -10.30 11.45
CA LEU A 171 -10.76 -9.60 12.41
C LEU A 171 -10.65 -10.41 13.71
N PRO A 172 -9.47 -10.47 14.35
CA PRO A 172 -9.32 -11.11 15.66
C PRO A 172 -10.25 -10.49 16.68
N SER A 173 -10.91 -11.31 17.48
CA SER A 173 -11.85 -10.87 18.54
C SER A 173 -11.20 -10.14 19.72
N ASP A 174 -9.88 -10.04 19.76
CA ASP A 174 -9.10 -9.56 20.91
C ASP A 174 -8.75 -8.05 20.89
N SER A 175 -9.43 -7.26 20.07
CA SER A 175 -9.17 -5.81 20.02
C SER A 175 -10.01 -4.98 21.01
N HIS A 176 -10.66 -5.61 22.01
CA HIS A 176 -11.50 -4.92 23.01
C HIS A 176 -11.18 -5.39 24.44
N GLU A 177 -9.90 -5.36 24.85
CA GLU A 177 -9.55 -5.28 26.28
C GLU A 177 -8.56 -4.13 26.51
#